data_875909c24a5d166d691505ee25955251
#
_entry.id   875909c24a5d166d691505ee25955251
#
_cell.length_a   1.000
_cell.length_b   1.000
_cell.length_c   1.000
_cell.angle_alpha   90.00
_cell.angle_beta   90.00
_cell.angle_gamma   90.00
#
_symmetry.space_group_name_H-M   'P 1'
#
loop_
_entity.id
_entity.type
_entity.pdbx_description
1 polymer ?
#
loop_
_entity_poly.entity_id
_entity_poly.type
_entity_poly.pdbx_seq_one_letter_code
_entity_poly.pdbx_strand_id
1 'polypeptide(L)' 'MNCKKILLATIIILGCKSNQVDCNEINPPLNIACTKEYRPVCGCNDKTYSNSCVASSFGISEFTYGECK' A
#
# COMPACT_ATOMS: atom_id res chain seq x y z
N MET A 1 5.20 -4.52 -15.78
CA MET A 1 5.31 -4.40 -16.28
C MET A 1 5.25 -4.49 -17.57
N ASN A 2 5.35 -4.77 -18.15
CA ASN A 2 5.46 -4.84 -19.30
C ASN A 2 4.59 -5.58 -20.03
N CYS A 3 3.48 -5.36 -20.14
CA CYS A 3 2.65 -6.03 -20.84
C CYS A 3 2.87 -5.85 -22.21
N LYS A 4 3.54 -4.94 -22.59
CA LYS A 4 3.72 -4.67 -23.88
C LYS A 4 4.46 -5.61 -24.56
N LYS A 5 5.15 -6.25 -24.06
CA LYS A 5 5.98 -7.04 -24.65
C LYS A 5 5.33 -8.13 -25.23
N ILE A 6 4.40 -8.40 -25.07
CA ILE A 6 3.86 -9.48 -25.53
C ILE A 6 3.35 -9.39 -26.70
N LEU A 7 3.28 -8.92 -27.27
CA LEU A 7 2.83 -8.74 -28.35
C LEU A 7 2.48 -9.74 -29.14
N LEU A 8 2.77 -10.10 -29.53
CA LEU A 8 2.60 -10.91 -30.39
C LEU A 8 1.73 -11.80 -30.12
N ALA A 9 1.63 -12.06 -29.54
CA ALA A 9 1.03 -12.98 -29.25
C ALA A 9 -0.23 -12.92 -29.15
N THR A 10 -0.54 -12.80 -29.02
CA THR A 10 -1.57 -12.89 -28.95
C THR A 10 -2.41 -12.96 -28.10
N ILE A 11 -2.50 -12.94 -27.54
CA ILE A 11 -3.27 -13.13 -26.78
C ILE A 11 -3.43 -12.90 -25.73
N ILE A 12 -3.23 -12.82 -25.17
CA ILE A 12 -3.29 -12.74 -24.16
C ILE A 12 -3.67 -11.99 -23.43
N ILE A 13 -3.73 -11.63 -23.13
CA ILE A 13 -4.13 -11.02 -22.55
C ILE A 13 -4.25 -10.78 -21.37
N LEU A 14 -4.27 -10.78 -20.68
CA LEU A 14 -4.40 -10.66 -19.55
C LEU A 14 -3.37 -10.42 -18.91
N GLY A 15 -2.73 -10.53 -18.65
CA GLY A 15 -1.70 -10.41 -17.97
C GLY A 15 -1.35 -9.13 -17.51
N CYS A 16 -1.67 -8.16 -17.90
CA CYS A 16 -1.31 -6.96 -17.43
C CYS A 16 -2.04 -6.49 -16.35
N LYS A 17 -2.66 -7.15 -15.65
CA LYS A 17 -3.35 -6.67 -14.63
C LYS A 17 -2.56 -6.25 -13.60
N SER A 18 -2.38 -5.26 -13.25
CA SER A 18 -1.60 -4.91 -12.27
C SER A 18 -2.22 -4.77 -11.07
N ASN A 19 -1.91 -5.30 -10.13
CA ASN A 19 -2.43 -5.11 -8.97
C ASN A 19 -1.66 -4.20 -8.27
N GLN A 20 -1.34 -3.08 -8.56
CA GLN A 20 -0.62 -2.20 -7.84
C GLN A 20 -1.27 -1.65 -6.67
N VAL A 21 -0.70 -1.63 -5.53
CA VAL A 21 -1.19 -1.06 -4.34
C VAL A 21 -0.77 0.36 -4.29
N ASP A 22 -1.63 1.26 -3.93
CA ASP A 22 -1.32 2.65 -3.88
C ASP A 22 -0.66 2.94 -2.59
N CYS A 23 0.59 3.25 -2.58
CA CYS A 23 1.35 3.55 -1.39
C CYS A 23 1.47 5.01 -1.09
N ASN A 24 0.57 5.82 -1.56
CA ASN A 24 0.61 7.23 -1.27
C ASN A 24 -0.35 7.56 -0.16
N GLU A 25 0.06 8.39 0.74
CA GLU A 25 -0.82 8.80 1.80
C GLU A 25 -1.91 9.69 1.27
N ILE A 26 -3.08 9.62 1.87
CA ILE A 26 -4.12 10.55 1.53
C ILE A 26 -4.11 11.64 2.56
N ASN A 27 -4.42 12.84 2.15
CA ASN A 27 -4.41 13.97 3.02
C ASN A 27 -5.60 14.83 2.75
N PRO A 28 -6.45 15.06 3.70
CA PRO A 28 -6.23 14.64 5.10
C PRO A 28 -6.57 13.18 5.28
N PRO A 29 -6.13 12.57 6.37
CA PRO A 29 -6.42 11.17 6.60
C PRO A 29 -7.88 10.96 6.90
N LEU A 30 -8.33 9.74 6.77
CA LEU A 30 -9.69 9.41 7.05
C LEU A 30 -9.95 9.58 8.55
N ASN A 31 -11.19 9.91 8.86
CA ASN A 31 -11.51 10.13 10.23
C ASN A 31 -11.87 8.81 10.88
N ILE A 32 -10.90 8.03 11.26
CA ILE A 32 -11.10 6.75 11.86
C ILE A 32 -10.67 6.81 13.32
N ALA A 33 -11.45 6.26 14.18
CA ALA A 33 -11.11 6.28 15.59
C ALA A 33 -10.13 5.19 15.89
N CYS A 34 -8.89 5.48 16.01
CA CYS A 34 -7.88 4.50 16.31
C CYS A 34 -7.46 4.56 17.76
N THR A 35 -7.06 3.44 18.29
CA THR A 35 -6.57 3.41 19.66
C THR A 35 -5.20 4.01 19.65
N LYS A 36 -4.68 4.35 20.80
CA LYS A 36 -3.40 4.93 20.86
C LYS A 36 -2.30 3.97 21.18
N GLU A 37 -2.54 2.70 20.99
CA GLU A 37 -1.55 1.74 21.24
C GLU A 37 -0.42 1.88 20.29
N TYR A 38 0.80 1.74 20.72
CA TYR A 38 1.95 1.83 19.85
C TYR A 38 2.40 0.46 19.43
N ARG A 39 2.05 0.06 18.23
CA ARG A 39 2.48 -1.15 17.64
C ARG A 39 2.89 -0.80 16.27
N PRO A 40 4.11 -0.25 16.09
CA PRO A 40 4.50 0.39 14.84
C PRO A 40 4.48 -0.52 13.65
N VAL A 41 4.16 0.06 12.52
CA VAL A 41 4.20 -0.65 11.26
C VAL A 41 4.95 0.22 10.26
N CYS A 42 5.63 -0.42 9.32
CA CYS A 42 6.30 0.30 8.27
C CYS A 42 5.44 0.19 7.03
N GLY A 43 4.91 1.28 6.56
CA GLY A 43 4.04 1.28 5.39
C GLY A 43 4.82 1.04 4.11
N CYS A 44 4.13 0.69 3.06
CA CYS A 44 4.77 0.45 1.78
C CYS A 44 5.38 1.72 1.23
N ASN A 45 5.05 2.87 1.77
CA ASN A 45 5.64 4.11 1.40
C ASN A 45 6.87 4.43 2.23
N ASP A 46 7.34 3.44 2.98
CA ASP A 46 8.57 3.56 3.78
C ASP A 46 8.42 4.55 4.91
N LYS A 47 7.25 4.67 5.47
CA LYS A 47 7.01 5.55 6.56
C LYS A 47 6.49 4.77 7.72
N THR A 48 6.95 5.06 8.92
CA THR A 48 6.51 4.37 10.14
C THR A 48 5.26 5.02 10.68
N TYR A 49 4.26 4.20 10.96
CA TYR A 49 3.03 4.66 11.58
C TYR A 49 2.93 4.03 12.96
N SER A 50 2.25 4.69 13.87
CA SER A 50 2.22 4.21 15.25
C SER A 50 1.46 2.90 15.40
N ASN A 51 0.55 2.59 14.51
CA ASN A 51 -0.10 1.27 14.50
C ASN A 51 -0.80 1.11 13.15
N SER A 52 -1.32 -0.07 12.91
CA SER A 52 -1.93 -0.36 11.63
C SER A 52 -3.20 0.46 11.40
N CYS A 53 -3.92 0.79 12.46
CA CYS A 53 -5.12 1.60 12.31
C CYS A 53 -4.75 2.98 11.80
N VAL A 54 -3.69 3.54 12.31
CA VAL A 54 -3.25 4.86 11.89
C VAL A 54 -2.77 4.77 10.43
N ALA A 55 -2.06 3.73 10.06
CA ALA A 55 -1.63 3.57 8.68
C ALA A 55 -2.85 3.51 7.77
N SER A 56 -3.87 2.77 8.16
CA SER A 56 -5.06 2.67 7.36
C SER A 56 -5.76 4.01 7.22
N SER A 57 -5.72 4.82 8.25
CA SER A 57 -6.39 6.11 8.18
C SER A 57 -5.72 7.00 7.15
N PHE A 58 -4.45 6.76 6.84
CA PHE A 58 -3.77 7.50 5.82
C PHE A 58 -3.86 6.78 4.46
N GLY A 59 -4.66 5.76 4.37
CA GLY A 59 -4.84 5.04 3.11
C GLY A 59 -3.78 4.00 2.84
N ILE A 60 -2.93 3.69 3.82
CA ILE A 60 -1.88 2.73 3.63
C ILE A 60 -2.37 1.36 4.08
N SER A 61 -2.58 0.48 3.14
CA SER A 61 -3.10 -0.84 3.46
C SER A 61 -2.04 -1.92 3.36
N GLU A 62 -0.85 -1.60 2.84
CA GLU A 62 0.22 -2.55 2.78
C GLU A 62 1.31 -2.13 3.71
N PHE A 63 1.63 -2.93 4.69
CA PHE A 63 2.65 -2.59 5.65
C PHE A 63 3.22 -3.85 6.28
N THR A 64 4.34 -3.73 6.96
CA THR A 64 4.89 -4.82 7.72
C THR A 64 4.98 -4.36 9.16
N TYR A 65 4.97 -5.28 10.09
CA TYR A 65 5.01 -4.90 11.48
C TYR A 65 6.44 -4.51 11.84
N GLY A 66 6.55 -3.50 12.67
CA GLY A 66 7.83 -2.99 13.08
C GLY A 66 8.11 -1.65 12.44
N GLU A 67 9.01 -0.91 13.01
CA GLU A 67 9.37 0.37 12.46
C GLU A 67 10.14 0.19 11.18
N CYS A 68 10.10 1.17 10.30
CA CYS A 68 10.88 1.11 9.08
C CYS A 68 12.35 1.17 9.45
N LYS A 69 13.20 0.49 8.73
CA LYS A 69 14.59 0.45 9.05
C LYS A 69 15.39 1.45 8.38
#